data_c5a455b44228223aa0a25ed073144cd8
#
_entry.id   c5a455b44228223aa0a25ed073144cd8
#
_cell.length_a   1.000
_cell.length_b   1.000
_cell.length_c   1.000
_cell.angle_alpha   90.00
_cell.angle_beta   90.00
_cell.angle_gamma   90.00
#
_symmetry.space_group_name_H-M   'P 1'
#
loop_
_entity.id
_entity.type
_entity.pdbx_description
1 polymer ?
#
loop_
_entity_poly.entity_id
_entity_poly.type
_entity_poly.pdbx_seq_one_letter_code
_entity_poly.pdbx_strand_id
1 'polypeptide(L)' 'MKTLRELKEYKFQTEVMLEVCLEPSSQAQLRERLDAINAEIAEMEKEEANNNEA' A
#
# COMPACT_ATOMS: atom_id res chain seq x y z
N MET A 1 -9.85 -8.61 -7.69
CA MET A 1 -9.39 -8.60 -6.31
C MET A 1 -7.87 -8.62 -6.28
N LYS A 2 -7.27 -7.71 -5.52
CA LYS A 2 -5.82 -7.63 -5.46
C LYS A 2 -5.28 -8.57 -4.40
N THR A 3 -4.20 -9.28 -4.73
CA THR A 3 -3.54 -10.12 -3.76
C THR A 3 -2.61 -9.28 -2.89
N LEU A 4 -2.18 -9.84 -1.78
CA LEU A 4 -1.23 -9.17 -0.90
C LEU A 4 0.06 -8.82 -1.66
N ARG A 5 0.50 -9.71 -2.53
CA ARG A 5 1.69 -9.50 -3.35
C ARG A 5 1.52 -8.29 -4.25
N GLU A 6 0.36 -8.16 -4.90
CA GLU A 6 0.08 -7.04 -5.77
C GLU A 6 0.04 -5.72 -4.98
N LEU A 7 -0.54 -5.74 -3.79
CA LEU A 7 -0.58 -4.57 -2.94
C LEU A 7 0.81 -4.13 -2.51
N LYS A 8 1.68 -5.09 -2.19
CA LYS A 8 3.06 -4.78 -1.84
C LYS A 8 3.83 -4.19 -3.01
N GLU A 9 3.58 -4.66 -4.22
CA GLU A 9 4.18 -4.08 -5.41
C GLU A 9 3.70 -2.66 -5.64
N TYR A 10 2.41 -2.42 -5.46
CA TYR A 10 1.85 -1.08 -5.55
C TYR A 10 2.47 -0.14 -4.52
N LYS A 11 2.63 -0.63 -3.31
CA LYS A 11 3.27 0.14 -2.26
C LYS A 11 4.68 0.55 -2.67
N PHE A 12 5.46 -0.40 -3.16
CA PHE A 12 6.83 -0.14 -3.60
C PHE A 12 6.86 0.90 -4.71
N GLN A 13 6.02 0.73 -5.73
CA GLN A 13 5.95 1.67 -6.84
C GLN A 13 5.57 3.07 -6.37
N THR A 14 4.60 3.15 -5.47
CA THR A 14 4.15 4.44 -4.94
C THR A 14 5.27 5.12 -4.15
N GLU A 15 6.01 4.37 -3.38
CA GLU A 15 7.14 4.89 -2.61
C GLU A 15 8.23 5.42 -3.53
N VAL A 16 8.53 4.70 -4.60
CA VAL A 16 9.52 5.16 -5.59
C VAL A 16 9.05 6.44 -6.26
N MET A 17 7.80 6.49 -6.66
CA MET A 17 7.24 7.69 -7.28
C MET A 17 7.29 8.88 -6.33
N LEU A 18 7.03 8.64 -5.05
CA LEU A 18 7.09 9.70 -4.05
C LEU A 18 8.50 10.24 -3.90
N GLU A 19 9.51 9.38 -3.99
CA GLU A 19 10.90 9.81 -3.89
C GLU A 19 11.33 10.72 -5.05
N VAL A 20 10.85 10.42 -6.26
CA VAL A 20 11.27 11.18 -7.44
C VAL A 20 10.34 12.36 -7.74
N CYS A 21 9.20 12.43 -7.06
CA CYS A 21 8.23 13.51 -7.29
C CYS A 21 8.64 14.75 -6.51
N LEU A 22 8.74 15.88 -7.20
CA LEU A 22 9.15 17.13 -6.59
C LEU A 22 7.99 18.09 -6.34
N GLU A 23 6.80 17.78 -6.88
CA GLU A 23 5.63 18.64 -6.72
C GLU A 23 4.90 18.32 -5.42
N PRO A 24 4.70 19.34 -4.54
CA PRO A 24 4.03 19.09 -3.26
C PRO A 24 2.62 18.54 -3.39
N SER A 25 1.85 19.00 -4.38
CA SER A 25 0.48 18.49 -4.56
C SER A 25 0.48 17.03 -4.98
N SER A 26 1.40 16.65 -5.85
CA SER A 26 1.52 15.26 -6.26
C SER A 26 2.02 14.38 -5.12
N GLN A 27 2.92 14.90 -4.30
CA GLN A 27 3.40 14.17 -3.12
C GLN A 27 2.26 13.89 -2.16
N ALA A 28 1.37 14.86 -1.94
CA ALA A 28 0.24 14.68 -1.05
C ALA A 28 -0.69 13.57 -1.57
N GLN A 29 -0.96 13.56 -2.87
CA GLN A 29 -1.79 12.53 -3.47
C GLN A 29 -1.15 11.15 -3.35
N LEU A 30 0.16 11.07 -3.58
CA LEU A 30 0.87 9.80 -3.47
C LEU A 30 0.87 9.28 -2.03
N ARG A 31 1.00 10.18 -1.06
CA ARG A 31 0.93 9.79 0.35
C ARG A 31 -0.44 9.26 0.73
N GLU A 32 -1.50 9.89 0.23
CA GLU A 32 -2.85 9.42 0.47
C GLU A 32 -3.05 8.02 -0.12
N ARG A 33 -2.56 7.81 -1.34
CA ARG A 33 -2.63 6.51 -1.98
C ARG A 33 -1.83 5.47 -1.20
N LEU A 34 -0.66 5.85 -0.72
CA LEU A 34 0.18 4.95 0.07
C LEU A 34 -0.51 4.56 1.38
N ASP A 35 -1.14 5.52 2.04
CA ASP A 35 -1.89 5.24 3.27
C ASP A 35 -3.03 4.25 3.02
N ALA A 36 -3.75 4.42 1.92
CA ALA A 36 -4.82 3.50 1.56
C ALA A 36 -4.28 2.10 1.26
N ILE A 37 -3.16 2.01 0.56
CA ILE A 37 -2.52 0.73 0.25
C ILE A 37 -2.07 0.05 1.54
N ASN A 38 -1.45 0.79 2.44
CA ASN A 38 -1.01 0.24 3.72
C ASN A 38 -2.17 -0.28 4.56
N ALA A 39 -3.29 0.42 4.53
CA ALA A 39 -4.49 -0.02 5.25
C ALA A 39 -5.02 -1.33 4.67
N GLU A 40 -5.05 -1.45 3.35
CA GLU A 40 -5.48 -2.69 2.71
C GLU A 40 -4.55 -3.85 3.02
N ILE A 41 -3.24 -3.60 3.00
CA ILE A 41 -2.25 -4.63 3.34
C ILE A 41 -2.45 -5.10 4.77
N ALA A 42 -2.64 -4.17 5.70
CA ALA A 42 -2.83 -4.51 7.10
C ALA A 42 -4.08 -5.38 7.29
N GLU A 43 -5.15 -5.07 6.58
CA GLU A 43 -6.37 -5.85 6.65
C GLU A 43 -6.19 -7.26 6.10
N MET A 44 -5.50 -7.38 5.00
CA MET A 44 -5.25 -8.69 4.41
C MET A 44 -4.34 -9.55 5.27
N GLU A 45 -3.33 -8.94 5.87
CA GLU A 45 -2.44 -9.66 6.78
C GLU A 45 -3.19 -10.12 8.02
N LYS A 46 -4.11 -9.30 8.50
CA LYS A 46 -4.95 -9.67 9.64
C LYS A 46 -5.84 -10.86 9.31
N GLU A 47 -6.43 -10.86 8.13
CA GLU A 47 -7.28 -11.97 7.68
C GLU A 47 -6.49 -13.26 7.54
N GLU A 48 -5.27 -13.19 7.01
CA GLU A 48 -4.40 -14.33 6.89
C GLU A 48 -4.04 -14.91 8.25
N ALA A 49 -3.73 -14.05 9.21
CA ALA A 49 -3.42 -14.48 10.56
C ALA A 49 -4.62 -15.19 11.20
N ASN A 50 -5.81 -14.66 10.99
CA ASN A 50 -7.03 -15.29 11.53
C ASN A 50 -7.27 -16.64 10.90
N ASN A 51 -7.02 -16.77 9.62
CA ASN A 51 -7.20 -18.05 8.92
C ASN A 51 -6.20 -19.11 9.39
N ASN A 52 -5.00 -18.68 9.74
CA ASN A 52 -3.96 -19.60 10.19
C ASN A 52 -4.22 -20.15 11.60
N GLU A 53 -5.06 -19.47 12.36
CA GLU A 53 -5.39 -19.92 13.70
C GLU A 53 -6.44 -21.02 13.72
N ALA A 54 -7.10 -21.23 12.64
CA ALA A 54 -8.07 -22.33 12.55
C ALA A 54 -7.37 -23.68 12.42
#